data_6f3d6b7fd2f3f95f7918b9ff04e1f5bb
#
_entry.id   6f3d6b7fd2f3f95f7918b9ff04e1f5bb
#
_cell.length_a   1.000
_cell.length_b   1.000
_cell.length_c   1.000
_cell.angle_alpha   90.00
_cell.angle_beta   90.00
_cell.angle_gamma   90.00
#
_symmetry.space_group_name_H-M   'P 1'
#
loop_
_entity.id
_entity.type
_entity.pdbx_description
1 polymer ?
#
loop_
_entity_poly.entity_id
_entity_poly.type
_entity_poly.pdbx_seq_one_letter_code
_entity_poly.pdbx_strand_id
1 'polypeptide(L)'
;MATNEEAAVQVRPWVEHYPEGITWDAKIDTTPVHEQVLATCARTPDVVALDFLGGKTKFGELAKAINAFAGALQQEFGVKKGSRVALLLPNTPFYVVAYYGVLRAGGTVVNCNPLYTVSELSHIVANSGAEIIITLDLKQLFEKAEALVAAGHGKKVIACHFPDALPGLKKVLYSLLKRKDLTKVRDSKIAASVTWYADLIGKHHEPTPVSIDREKDVAVQQYTGGTTGIPKGAMLSHANIAANMSQIDAWGCGLFYPPSRVVAVLPFFHIFAMTVCMNVPLCAGAQVVMLPRFELKAFLDLITRTGANVLPAVPTLIAALAKAGDKAKHHLGSIEVVISGGAPLPQETRNKFANVSKALLAEGYGLTEASPVVCCSALRVPSKHMSIGQPLPATDIRFFDIETNTVAAPGDRGELQVKGPQVMLGYYNNPEATKDAFMDGWLRTGDVGYMDSDGYVFLVDRIKDLIICSGFNVYPRTIEEALAQHPAVDENNVIGVPDEYRGEAPVAFVKLREGQTATEAELKKFLADKLNKIEMPREIIFKDQLPKTLIGKLSKKELREEYKERTAKREPA
;
A
#
# COMPACT_ATOMS: atom_id res chain seq x y z
N MET A 1 -27.22 -40.87 3.70
CA MET A 1 -26.29 -40.87 4.84
C MET A 1 -25.58 -39.52 4.81
N ALA A 2 -26.03 -38.61 5.65
CA ALA A 2 -25.39 -37.31 5.73
C ALA A 2 -24.17 -37.47 6.65
N THR A 3 -23.00 -37.27 6.11
CA THR A 3 -21.75 -37.18 6.88
C THR A 3 -21.76 -35.88 7.67
N ASN A 4 -21.87 -35.99 8.99
CA ASN A 4 -21.56 -34.90 9.92
C ASN A 4 -20.05 -34.60 9.79
N GLU A 5 -19.67 -33.65 8.92
CA GLU A 5 -18.47 -32.86 9.15
C GLU A 5 -18.80 -31.88 10.28
N GLU A 6 -18.50 -32.27 11.51
CA GLU A 6 -18.37 -31.35 12.62
C GLU A 6 -17.35 -30.30 12.18
N ALA A 7 -17.79 -29.07 11.92
CA ALA A 7 -16.93 -27.95 11.69
C ALA A 7 -16.01 -27.83 12.93
N ALA A 8 -14.78 -28.28 12.79
CA ALA A 8 -13.79 -28.15 13.83
C ALA A 8 -13.76 -26.67 14.23
N VAL A 9 -14.10 -26.38 15.48
CA VAL A 9 -14.09 -25.01 16.02
C VAL A 9 -12.67 -24.49 15.82
N GLN A 10 -12.50 -23.54 14.92
CA GLN A 10 -11.20 -22.95 14.65
C GLN A 10 -10.74 -22.26 15.95
N VAL A 11 -9.66 -22.77 16.52
CA VAL A 11 -9.06 -22.18 17.72
C VAL A 11 -8.49 -20.83 17.34
N ARG A 12 -8.92 -19.76 18.03
CA ARG A 12 -8.49 -18.37 17.84
C ARG A 12 -7.79 -17.87 19.09
N PRO A 13 -6.53 -18.24 19.32
CA PRO A 13 -5.83 -17.90 20.57
C PRO A 13 -5.71 -16.39 20.78
N TRP A 14 -5.72 -15.58 19.72
CA TRP A 14 -5.64 -14.13 19.81
C TRP A 14 -6.88 -13.46 20.42
N VAL A 15 -8.05 -14.10 20.40
CA VAL A 15 -9.31 -13.47 20.85
C VAL A 15 -9.29 -13.14 22.33
N GLU A 16 -8.69 -14.00 23.15
CA GLU A 16 -8.56 -13.79 24.61
C GLU A 16 -7.53 -12.69 24.95
N HIS A 17 -6.67 -12.34 23.98
CA HIS A 17 -5.58 -11.38 24.14
C HIS A 17 -5.77 -10.10 23.32
N TYR A 18 -6.98 -9.88 22.81
CA TYR A 18 -7.29 -8.63 22.10
C TYR A 18 -7.19 -7.42 23.02
N PRO A 19 -6.80 -6.26 22.50
CA PRO A 19 -6.84 -5.02 23.25
C PRO A 19 -8.24 -4.75 23.79
N GLU A 20 -8.33 -4.10 24.94
CA GLU A 20 -9.60 -3.76 25.58
C GLU A 20 -10.54 -3.01 24.62
N GLY A 21 -11.80 -3.42 24.59
CA GLY A 21 -12.84 -2.83 23.76
C GLY A 21 -12.90 -3.39 22.33
N ILE A 22 -12.02 -4.31 21.94
CA ILE A 22 -12.03 -4.97 20.64
C ILE A 22 -12.54 -6.40 20.80
N THR A 23 -13.48 -6.81 19.93
CA THR A 23 -13.97 -8.20 19.87
C THR A 23 -13.80 -8.76 18.46
N TRP A 24 -13.57 -10.07 18.36
CA TRP A 24 -13.42 -10.73 17.06
C TRP A 24 -14.72 -10.71 16.25
N ASP A 25 -15.84 -10.81 16.90
CA ASP A 25 -17.20 -10.79 16.33
C ASP A 25 -17.78 -9.38 16.18
N ALA A 26 -16.93 -8.35 16.17
CA ALA A 26 -17.36 -6.98 15.91
C ALA A 26 -18.20 -6.91 14.63
N LYS A 27 -19.28 -6.14 14.69
CA LYS A 27 -20.15 -5.96 13.52
C LYS A 27 -19.39 -5.30 12.37
N ILE A 28 -19.27 -6.01 11.27
CA ILE A 28 -18.61 -5.54 10.07
C ILE A 28 -19.63 -4.85 9.14
N ASP A 29 -19.40 -3.57 8.87
CA ASP A 29 -20.18 -2.80 7.88
C ASP A 29 -19.62 -3.02 6.48
N THR A 30 -20.45 -3.56 5.58
CA THR A 30 -20.10 -3.80 4.17
C THR A 30 -20.85 -2.85 3.21
N THR A 31 -21.43 -1.78 3.73
CA THR A 31 -22.05 -0.72 2.91
C THR A 31 -21.02 -0.15 1.91
N PRO A 32 -21.37 0.04 0.62
CA PRO A 32 -20.43 0.57 -0.36
C PRO A 32 -19.75 1.86 0.10
N VAL A 33 -18.42 1.94 -0.10
CA VAL A 33 -17.56 3.00 0.46
C VAL A 33 -18.04 4.41 0.10
N HIS A 34 -18.49 4.61 -1.15
CA HIS A 34 -19.02 5.92 -1.59
C HIS A 34 -20.30 6.31 -0.86
N GLU A 35 -21.13 5.35 -0.46
CA GLU A 35 -22.34 5.62 0.34
C GLU A 35 -21.97 6.03 1.77
N GLN A 36 -21.01 5.34 2.39
CA GLN A 36 -20.51 5.69 3.73
C GLN A 36 -19.92 7.11 3.77
N VAL A 37 -19.07 7.46 2.79
CA VAL A 37 -18.49 8.80 2.68
C VAL A 37 -19.56 9.86 2.46
N LEU A 38 -20.53 9.62 1.55
CA LEU A 38 -21.62 10.59 1.30
C LEU A 38 -22.52 10.75 2.53
N ALA A 39 -22.76 9.69 3.30
CA ALA A 39 -23.47 9.78 4.58
C ALA A 39 -22.71 10.67 5.58
N THR A 40 -21.40 10.53 5.66
CA THR A 40 -20.54 11.41 6.48
C THR A 40 -20.57 12.85 5.98
N CYS A 41 -20.49 13.06 4.66
CA CYS A 41 -20.61 14.39 4.07
C CYS A 41 -21.95 15.08 4.44
N ALA A 42 -23.05 14.33 4.44
CA ALA A 42 -24.36 14.84 4.82
C ALA A 42 -24.43 15.17 6.33
N ARG A 43 -23.79 14.37 7.18
CA ARG A 43 -23.78 14.57 8.63
C ARG A 43 -22.89 15.74 9.05
N THR A 44 -21.79 16.00 8.35
CA THR A 44 -20.76 16.99 8.74
C THR A 44 -20.38 17.93 7.58
N PRO A 45 -21.33 18.59 6.89
CA PRO A 45 -21.07 19.31 5.63
C PRO A 45 -20.07 20.46 5.76
N ASP A 46 -20.00 21.10 6.92
CA ASP A 46 -19.15 22.27 7.18
C ASP A 46 -17.74 21.93 7.70
N VAL A 47 -17.50 20.67 8.06
CA VAL A 47 -16.18 20.19 8.52
C VAL A 47 -15.25 20.06 7.32
N VAL A 48 -13.96 20.38 7.52
CA VAL A 48 -12.93 20.23 6.48
C VAL A 48 -12.60 18.76 6.31
N ALA A 49 -12.86 18.21 5.13
CA ALA A 49 -12.53 16.84 4.75
C ALA A 49 -11.09 16.72 4.25
N LEU A 50 -10.66 17.64 3.37
CA LEU A 50 -9.37 17.57 2.71
C LEU A 50 -8.58 18.87 2.96
N ASP A 51 -7.26 18.71 3.19
CA ASP A 51 -6.29 19.80 3.12
C ASP A 51 -5.18 19.41 2.14
N PHE A 52 -5.13 20.06 1.01
CA PHE A 52 -4.08 19.85 0.01
C PHE A 52 -3.23 21.10 -0.13
N LEU A 53 -2.01 21.06 0.39
CA LEU A 53 -1.05 22.17 0.35
C LEU A 53 -1.60 23.51 0.92
N GLY A 54 -2.59 23.42 1.82
CA GLY A 54 -3.30 24.54 2.42
C GLY A 54 -4.64 24.90 1.76
N GLY A 55 -4.96 24.30 0.59
CA GLY A 55 -6.31 24.33 0.02
C GLY A 55 -7.22 23.38 0.79
N LYS A 56 -8.33 23.92 1.29
CA LYS A 56 -9.29 23.19 2.12
C LYS A 56 -10.55 22.89 1.32
N THR A 57 -11.05 21.66 1.44
CA THR A 57 -12.35 21.24 0.88
C THR A 57 -13.21 20.72 2.03
N LYS A 58 -14.40 21.27 2.21
CA LYS A 58 -15.35 20.80 3.21
C LYS A 58 -16.05 19.51 2.73
N PHE A 59 -16.60 18.73 3.67
CA PHE A 59 -17.35 17.52 3.34
C PHE A 59 -18.56 17.80 2.41
N GLY A 60 -19.28 18.91 2.61
CA GLY A 60 -20.38 19.30 1.75
C GLY A 60 -19.94 19.67 0.32
N GLU A 61 -18.76 20.29 0.17
CA GLU A 61 -18.17 20.59 -1.14
C GLU A 61 -17.69 19.32 -1.83
N LEU A 62 -17.09 18.40 -1.06
CA LEU A 62 -16.67 17.10 -1.55
C LEU A 62 -17.85 16.29 -2.09
N ALA A 63 -18.99 16.24 -1.35
CA ALA A 63 -20.20 15.54 -1.80
C ALA A 63 -20.73 16.11 -3.11
N LYS A 64 -20.79 17.45 -3.25
CA LYS A 64 -21.21 18.10 -4.48
C LYS A 64 -20.32 17.72 -5.66
N ALA A 65 -19.00 17.75 -5.46
CA ALA A 65 -18.04 17.38 -6.50
C ALA A 65 -18.16 15.90 -6.90
N ILE A 66 -18.30 14.99 -5.93
CA ILE A 66 -18.50 13.55 -6.18
C ILE A 66 -19.78 13.31 -7.00
N ASN A 67 -20.90 13.91 -6.61
CA ASN A 67 -22.18 13.73 -7.31
C ASN A 67 -22.13 14.31 -8.73
N ALA A 68 -21.64 15.54 -8.89
CA ALA A 68 -21.50 16.16 -10.20
C ALA A 68 -20.61 15.33 -11.13
N PHE A 69 -19.50 14.82 -10.62
CA PHE A 69 -18.58 14.00 -11.41
C PHE A 69 -19.18 12.62 -11.75
N ALA A 70 -19.89 11.99 -10.81
CA ALA A 70 -20.59 10.73 -11.06
C ALA A 70 -21.68 10.89 -12.14
N GLY A 71 -22.49 11.94 -12.05
CA GLY A 71 -23.49 12.26 -13.06
C GLY A 71 -22.88 12.52 -14.44
N ALA A 72 -21.76 13.27 -14.51
CA ALA A 72 -21.03 13.50 -15.76
C ALA A 72 -20.49 12.20 -16.36
N LEU A 73 -19.91 11.31 -15.53
CA LEU A 73 -19.44 10.00 -15.99
C LEU A 73 -20.58 9.16 -16.60
N GLN A 74 -21.76 9.17 -16.00
CA GLN A 74 -22.91 8.46 -16.53
C GLN A 74 -23.45 9.09 -17.84
N GLN A 75 -23.63 10.40 -17.84
CA GLN A 75 -24.36 11.10 -18.94
C GLN A 75 -23.47 11.38 -20.14
N GLU A 76 -22.20 11.76 -19.94
CA GLU A 76 -21.30 12.13 -21.04
C GLU A 76 -20.39 10.99 -21.49
N PHE A 77 -20.07 10.04 -20.58
CA PHE A 77 -19.16 8.93 -20.88
C PHE A 77 -19.85 7.57 -20.90
N GLY A 78 -21.13 7.49 -20.54
CA GLY A 78 -21.88 6.23 -20.51
C GLY A 78 -21.38 5.24 -19.46
N VAL A 79 -20.76 5.73 -18.40
CA VAL A 79 -20.30 4.87 -17.28
C VAL A 79 -21.51 4.24 -16.61
N LYS A 80 -21.42 2.94 -16.45
CA LYS A 80 -22.45 2.09 -15.84
C LYS A 80 -21.79 0.97 -15.06
N LYS A 81 -22.60 0.15 -14.41
CA LYS A 81 -22.14 -1.03 -13.68
C LYS A 81 -21.15 -1.86 -14.50
N GLY A 82 -19.97 -2.08 -13.96
CA GLY A 82 -18.89 -2.83 -14.59
C GLY A 82 -18.03 -2.04 -15.60
N SER A 83 -18.33 -0.77 -15.88
CA SER A 83 -17.41 0.11 -16.62
C SER A 83 -16.14 0.34 -15.81
N ARG A 84 -14.98 0.30 -16.45
CA ARG A 84 -13.67 0.47 -15.79
C ARG A 84 -13.06 1.81 -16.16
N VAL A 85 -12.59 2.53 -15.12
CA VAL A 85 -12.00 3.86 -15.24
C VAL A 85 -10.62 3.87 -14.61
N ALA A 86 -9.59 4.18 -15.40
CA ALA A 86 -8.21 4.23 -14.96
C ALA A 86 -7.89 5.57 -14.29
N LEU A 87 -7.39 5.54 -13.05
CA LEU A 87 -6.92 6.71 -12.31
C LEU A 87 -5.40 6.80 -12.39
N LEU A 88 -4.88 7.65 -13.26
CA LEU A 88 -3.45 7.96 -13.39
C LEU A 88 -3.15 9.28 -12.66
N LEU A 89 -3.37 9.30 -11.34
CA LEU A 89 -3.36 10.49 -10.51
C LEU A 89 -2.49 10.29 -9.26
N PRO A 90 -1.68 11.29 -8.87
CA PRO A 90 -1.08 11.34 -7.54
C PRO A 90 -2.11 11.81 -6.51
N ASN A 91 -1.70 11.87 -5.24
CA ASN A 91 -2.53 12.40 -4.16
C ASN A 91 -2.93 13.85 -4.43
N THR A 92 -4.18 14.05 -4.79
CA THR A 92 -4.80 15.34 -5.05
C THR A 92 -6.30 15.25 -4.71
N PRO A 93 -7.00 16.38 -4.51
CA PRO A 93 -8.45 16.37 -4.39
C PRO A 93 -9.14 15.73 -5.60
N PHE A 94 -8.55 15.82 -6.79
CA PHE A 94 -9.07 15.17 -8.00
C PHE A 94 -9.10 13.65 -7.88
N TYR A 95 -8.06 13.03 -7.26
CA TYR A 95 -8.07 11.59 -7.03
C TYR A 95 -9.26 11.19 -6.15
N VAL A 96 -9.48 11.92 -5.05
CA VAL A 96 -10.57 11.64 -4.10
C VAL A 96 -11.93 11.73 -4.79
N VAL A 97 -12.19 12.83 -5.52
CA VAL A 97 -13.45 13.01 -6.26
C VAL A 97 -13.61 11.96 -7.37
N ALA A 98 -12.54 11.66 -8.11
CA ALA A 98 -12.59 10.66 -9.18
C ALA A 98 -12.87 9.26 -8.63
N TYR A 99 -12.20 8.87 -7.55
CA TYR A 99 -12.39 7.57 -6.89
C TYR A 99 -13.85 7.36 -6.47
N TYR A 100 -14.39 8.26 -5.66
CA TYR A 100 -15.78 8.12 -5.20
C TYR A 100 -16.80 8.38 -6.30
N GLY A 101 -16.51 9.27 -7.25
CA GLY A 101 -17.38 9.54 -8.39
C GLY A 101 -17.53 8.35 -9.33
N VAL A 102 -16.44 7.62 -9.59
CA VAL A 102 -16.49 6.37 -10.38
C VAL A 102 -17.34 5.32 -9.66
N LEU A 103 -17.10 5.10 -8.35
CA LEU A 103 -17.88 4.15 -7.56
C LEU A 103 -19.37 4.53 -7.50
N ARG A 104 -19.67 5.82 -7.32
CA ARG A 104 -21.04 6.36 -7.31
C ARG A 104 -21.76 6.20 -8.64
N ALA A 105 -21.02 6.29 -9.75
CA ALA A 105 -21.54 6.05 -11.09
C ALA A 105 -21.77 4.56 -11.42
N GLY A 106 -21.36 3.65 -10.52
CA GLY A 106 -21.41 2.20 -10.71
C GLY A 106 -20.20 1.62 -11.43
N GLY A 107 -19.16 2.42 -11.65
CA GLY A 107 -17.92 1.98 -12.29
C GLY A 107 -16.94 1.30 -11.33
N THR A 108 -15.97 0.63 -11.92
CA THR A 108 -14.81 0.03 -11.23
C THR A 108 -13.60 0.94 -11.40
N VAL A 109 -12.94 1.28 -10.30
CA VAL A 109 -11.67 2.01 -10.32
C VAL A 109 -10.53 1.09 -10.70
N VAL A 110 -9.69 1.51 -11.64
CA VAL A 110 -8.42 0.86 -11.97
C VAL A 110 -7.29 1.78 -11.55
N ASN A 111 -6.62 1.45 -10.46
CA ASN A 111 -5.51 2.27 -9.97
C ASN A 111 -4.26 2.09 -10.83
N CYS A 112 -3.76 3.19 -11.37
CA CYS A 112 -2.55 3.26 -12.17
C CYS A 112 -1.47 4.06 -11.44
N ASN A 113 -0.30 3.45 -11.25
CA ASN A 113 0.82 4.14 -10.63
C ASN A 113 1.40 5.20 -11.58
N PRO A 114 1.39 6.50 -11.21
CA PRO A 114 1.94 7.58 -12.04
C PRO A 114 3.43 7.44 -12.37
N LEU A 115 4.16 6.64 -11.62
CA LEU A 115 5.60 6.42 -11.80
C LEU A 115 5.91 5.26 -12.77
N TYR A 116 4.92 4.43 -13.12
CA TYR A 116 5.11 3.34 -14.07
C TYR A 116 5.47 3.86 -15.46
N THR A 117 6.22 3.06 -16.20
CA THR A 117 6.49 3.28 -17.62
C THR A 117 5.22 3.17 -18.46
N VAL A 118 5.25 3.69 -19.68
CA VAL A 118 4.13 3.55 -20.63
C VAL A 118 3.85 2.07 -20.91
N SER A 119 4.87 1.22 -20.99
CA SER A 119 4.71 -0.23 -21.21
C SER A 119 3.94 -0.92 -20.07
N GLU A 120 4.29 -0.63 -18.81
CA GLU A 120 3.59 -1.17 -17.65
C GLU A 120 2.13 -0.69 -17.59
N LEU A 121 1.91 0.60 -17.86
CA LEU A 121 0.57 1.18 -17.92
C LEU A 121 -0.26 0.61 -19.07
N SER A 122 0.36 0.37 -20.23
CA SER A 122 -0.30 -0.27 -21.38
C SER A 122 -0.84 -1.65 -21.02
N HIS A 123 -0.02 -2.45 -20.31
CA HIS A 123 -0.47 -3.75 -19.82
C HIS A 123 -1.69 -3.62 -18.89
N ILE A 124 -1.65 -2.69 -17.92
CA ILE A 124 -2.74 -2.48 -16.95
C ILE A 124 -4.02 -2.04 -17.65
N VAL A 125 -3.95 -1.02 -18.51
CA VAL A 125 -5.12 -0.47 -19.20
C VAL A 125 -5.71 -1.49 -20.18
N ALA A 126 -4.87 -2.20 -20.93
CA ALA A 126 -5.31 -3.26 -21.83
C ALA A 126 -5.94 -4.43 -21.09
N ASN A 127 -5.27 -4.97 -20.07
CA ASN A 127 -5.77 -6.11 -19.29
C ASN A 127 -7.08 -5.76 -18.56
N SER A 128 -7.15 -4.58 -17.90
CA SER A 128 -8.37 -4.15 -17.22
C SER A 128 -9.52 -3.84 -18.17
N GLY A 129 -9.23 -3.48 -19.43
CA GLY A 129 -10.21 -2.97 -20.38
C GLY A 129 -10.77 -1.61 -19.99
N ALA A 130 -9.99 -0.76 -19.29
CA ALA A 130 -10.39 0.59 -18.97
C ALA A 130 -10.42 1.46 -20.23
N GLU A 131 -11.57 2.09 -20.49
CA GLU A 131 -11.77 2.95 -21.67
C GLU A 131 -11.56 4.43 -21.38
N ILE A 132 -11.66 4.84 -20.12
CA ILE A 132 -11.51 6.21 -19.64
C ILE A 132 -10.26 6.30 -18.78
N ILE A 133 -9.40 7.29 -19.03
CA ILE A 133 -8.21 7.58 -18.23
C ILE A 133 -8.39 8.97 -17.62
N ILE A 134 -8.30 9.07 -16.29
CA ILE A 134 -8.32 10.35 -15.58
C ILE A 134 -6.89 10.69 -15.19
N THR A 135 -6.41 11.88 -15.57
CA THR A 135 -5.03 12.30 -15.32
C THR A 135 -4.90 13.80 -15.07
N LEU A 136 -3.72 14.27 -14.68
CA LEU A 136 -3.40 15.69 -14.60
C LEU A 136 -2.82 16.17 -15.94
N ASP A 137 -2.91 17.49 -16.18
CA ASP A 137 -2.26 18.18 -17.30
C ASP A 137 -0.74 18.41 -17.07
N LEU A 138 -0.16 17.82 -16.02
CA LEU A 138 1.28 17.79 -15.83
C LEU A 138 1.93 16.96 -16.95
N LYS A 139 2.96 17.51 -17.62
CA LYS A 139 3.61 16.89 -18.78
C LYS A 139 3.90 15.41 -18.58
N GLN A 140 4.59 15.06 -17.50
CA GLN A 140 4.99 13.68 -17.21
C GLN A 140 3.81 12.70 -17.14
N LEU A 141 2.64 13.15 -16.74
CA LEU A 141 1.44 12.31 -16.61
C LEU A 141 0.60 12.35 -17.90
N PHE A 142 0.38 13.54 -18.44
CA PHE A 142 -0.41 13.69 -19.64
C PHE A 142 0.23 12.99 -20.86
N GLU A 143 1.55 13.10 -21.03
CA GLU A 143 2.29 12.41 -22.10
C GLU A 143 2.13 10.89 -22.01
N LYS A 144 2.04 10.32 -20.80
CA LYS A 144 1.74 8.89 -20.63
C LYS A 144 0.31 8.56 -21.07
N ALA A 145 -0.68 9.36 -20.67
CA ALA A 145 -2.07 9.17 -21.10
C ALA A 145 -2.21 9.34 -22.64
N GLU A 146 -1.52 10.31 -23.22
CA GLU A 146 -1.45 10.50 -24.67
C GLU A 146 -0.85 9.26 -25.38
N ALA A 147 0.27 8.75 -24.89
CA ALA A 147 0.90 7.55 -25.44
C ALA A 147 0.01 6.32 -25.35
N LEU A 148 -0.70 6.14 -24.22
CA LEU A 148 -1.66 5.05 -24.03
C LEU A 148 -2.80 5.10 -25.06
N VAL A 149 -3.44 6.26 -25.21
CA VAL A 149 -4.56 6.42 -26.15
C VAL A 149 -4.06 6.30 -27.61
N ALA A 150 -2.89 6.86 -27.93
CA ALA A 150 -2.29 6.72 -29.25
C ALA A 150 -1.94 5.26 -29.60
N ALA A 151 -1.63 4.43 -28.61
CA ALA A 151 -1.39 3.00 -28.75
C ALA A 151 -2.69 2.16 -28.76
N GLY A 152 -3.86 2.79 -28.69
CA GLY A 152 -5.16 2.11 -28.66
C GLY A 152 -5.60 1.59 -27.27
N HIS A 153 -4.88 1.98 -26.20
CA HIS A 153 -5.21 1.66 -24.82
C HIS A 153 -5.97 2.82 -24.18
N GLY A 154 -7.26 2.63 -23.90
CA GLY A 154 -8.17 3.71 -23.53
C GLY A 154 -8.73 4.46 -24.75
N LYS A 155 -9.86 5.14 -24.59
CA LYS A 155 -10.56 5.87 -25.66
C LYS A 155 -10.75 7.35 -25.34
N LYS A 156 -10.89 7.68 -24.07
CA LYS A 156 -11.20 9.03 -23.56
C LYS A 156 -10.27 9.39 -22.43
N VAL A 157 -9.90 10.66 -22.36
CA VAL A 157 -9.10 11.23 -21.27
C VAL A 157 -9.87 12.33 -20.58
N ILE A 158 -9.97 12.28 -19.26
CA ILE A 158 -10.43 13.39 -18.44
C ILE A 158 -9.18 14.05 -17.85
N ALA A 159 -8.89 15.28 -18.29
CA ALA A 159 -7.73 16.04 -17.84
C ALA A 159 -8.11 16.98 -16.70
N CYS A 160 -7.42 16.86 -15.57
CA CYS A 160 -7.55 17.76 -14.43
C CYS A 160 -6.45 18.82 -14.51
N HIS A 161 -6.82 20.10 -14.39
CA HIS A 161 -5.87 21.20 -14.38
C HIS A 161 -5.20 21.29 -13.00
N PHE A 162 -3.93 20.89 -12.90
CA PHE A 162 -3.24 20.78 -11.60
C PHE A 162 -3.30 22.05 -10.75
N PRO A 163 -3.11 23.28 -11.32
CA PRO A 163 -3.26 24.51 -10.55
C PRO A 163 -4.60 24.67 -9.82
N ASP A 164 -5.70 24.07 -10.31
CA ASP A 164 -7.01 24.17 -9.67
C ASP A 164 -7.07 23.43 -8.32
N ALA A 165 -6.15 22.51 -8.06
CA ALA A 165 -6.00 21.88 -6.74
C ALA A 165 -5.30 22.80 -5.73
N LEU A 166 -4.63 23.86 -6.17
CA LEU A 166 -3.81 24.72 -5.32
C LEU A 166 -4.63 25.91 -4.76
N PRO A 167 -4.36 26.33 -3.51
CA PRO A 167 -5.07 27.46 -2.93
C PRO A 167 -4.59 28.81 -3.51
N GLY A 168 -5.54 29.72 -3.75
CA GLY A 168 -5.36 31.15 -4.00
C GLY A 168 -4.06 31.56 -4.69
N LEU A 169 -3.16 32.18 -3.94
CA LEU A 169 -1.89 32.70 -4.46
C LEU A 169 -0.98 31.61 -5.05
N LYS A 170 -0.98 30.40 -4.48
CA LYS A 170 -0.18 29.29 -5.02
C LYS A 170 -0.66 28.87 -6.40
N LYS A 171 -1.97 28.88 -6.67
CA LYS A 171 -2.54 28.63 -8.01
C LYS A 171 -1.99 29.63 -9.02
N VAL A 172 -2.02 30.92 -8.72
CA VAL A 172 -1.53 31.98 -9.61
C VAL A 172 -0.04 31.84 -9.85
N LEU A 173 0.76 31.70 -8.77
CA LEU A 173 2.21 31.54 -8.87
C LEU A 173 2.60 30.30 -9.67
N TYR A 174 1.94 29.18 -9.47
CA TYR A 174 2.22 27.95 -10.22
C TYR A 174 1.93 28.14 -11.72
N SER A 175 0.78 28.73 -12.03
CA SER A 175 0.37 28.99 -13.42
C SER A 175 1.33 29.93 -14.16
N LEU A 176 1.98 30.84 -13.44
CA LEU A 176 2.95 31.76 -14.03
C LEU A 176 4.35 31.18 -14.09
N LEU A 177 4.87 30.67 -12.97
CA LEU A 177 6.27 30.27 -12.83
C LEU A 177 6.54 28.83 -13.33
N LYS A 178 5.53 27.95 -13.27
CA LYS A 178 5.63 26.54 -13.60
C LYS A 178 4.83 26.15 -14.86
N ARG A 179 4.46 27.12 -15.67
CA ARG A 179 3.71 26.91 -16.92
C ARG A 179 4.39 25.89 -17.86
N LYS A 180 5.72 25.79 -17.81
CA LYS A 180 6.50 24.82 -18.59
C LYS A 180 6.25 23.36 -18.19
N ASP A 181 5.79 23.13 -16.96
CA ASP A 181 5.50 21.79 -16.43
C ASP A 181 4.09 21.31 -16.85
N LEU A 182 3.26 22.22 -17.41
CA LEU A 182 1.92 21.93 -17.90
C LEU A 182 1.91 21.63 -19.41
N THR A 183 1.08 20.68 -19.81
CA THR A 183 0.85 20.34 -21.21
C THR A 183 -0.18 21.30 -21.83
N LYS A 184 0.09 21.75 -23.04
CA LYS A 184 -0.92 22.43 -23.86
C LYS A 184 -1.81 21.39 -24.51
N VAL A 185 -2.83 20.93 -23.79
CA VAL A 185 -3.71 19.83 -24.20
C VAL A 185 -4.32 20.03 -25.59
N ARG A 186 -4.63 21.27 -25.98
CA ARG A 186 -5.15 21.59 -27.33
C ARG A 186 -4.18 21.27 -28.48
N ASP A 187 -2.87 21.23 -28.17
CA ASP A 187 -1.81 20.96 -29.15
C ASP A 187 -1.48 19.45 -29.19
N SER A 188 -2.14 18.64 -28.37
CA SER A 188 -1.96 17.19 -28.26
C SER A 188 -2.62 16.46 -29.44
N LYS A 189 -1.99 15.34 -29.87
CA LYS A 189 -2.51 14.45 -30.91
C LYS A 189 -3.87 13.83 -30.54
N ILE A 190 -4.18 13.74 -29.25
CA ILE A 190 -5.43 13.18 -28.73
C ILE A 190 -6.41 14.25 -28.26
N ALA A 191 -6.19 15.53 -28.58
CA ALA A 191 -7.02 16.65 -28.08
C ALA A 191 -8.53 16.41 -28.26
N ALA A 192 -8.96 15.80 -29.36
CA ALA A 192 -10.35 15.44 -29.62
C ALA A 192 -10.93 14.37 -28.65
N SER A 193 -10.08 13.63 -27.97
CA SER A 193 -10.44 12.61 -26.98
C SER A 193 -10.37 13.12 -25.55
N VAL A 194 -9.97 14.38 -25.33
CA VAL A 194 -9.77 14.98 -24.01
C VAL A 194 -10.94 15.86 -23.63
N THR A 195 -11.45 15.65 -22.41
CA THR A 195 -12.45 16.52 -21.77
C THR A 195 -11.84 17.07 -20.47
N TRP A 196 -12.04 18.35 -20.21
CA TRP A 196 -11.56 18.95 -18.98
C TRP A 196 -12.48 18.60 -17.80
N TYR A 197 -11.88 18.24 -16.67
CA TYR A 197 -12.59 17.98 -15.41
C TYR A 197 -13.45 19.18 -14.99
N ALA A 198 -12.93 20.41 -15.15
CA ALA A 198 -13.64 21.63 -14.77
C ALA A 198 -14.94 21.82 -15.57
N ASP A 199 -14.94 21.46 -16.86
CA ASP A 199 -16.13 21.55 -17.72
C ASP A 199 -17.22 20.57 -17.27
N LEU A 200 -16.81 19.39 -16.75
CA LEU A 200 -17.73 18.38 -16.24
C LEU A 200 -18.38 18.81 -14.92
N ILE A 201 -17.56 19.33 -13.99
CA ILE A 201 -18.06 19.77 -12.67
C ILE A 201 -18.90 21.05 -12.78
N GLY A 202 -18.62 21.91 -13.77
CA GLY A 202 -19.37 23.15 -14.02
C GLY A 202 -20.79 22.93 -14.55
N LYS A 203 -21.06 21.76 -15.09
CA LYS A 203 -22.43 21.37 -15.53
C LYS A 203 -23.13 20.67 -14.35
N HIS A 204 -24.40 21.00 -14.15
CA HIS A 204 -25.19 20.35 -13.09
C HIS A 204 -25.66 18.96 -13.55
N HIS A 205 -24.79 17.95 -13.30
CA HIS A 205 -25.13 16.56 -13.54
C HIS A 205 -25.55 15.91 -12.20
N GLU A 206 -26.80 15.44 -12.16
CA GLU A 206 -27.26 14.62 -11.05
C GLU A 206 -27.03 13.13 -11.38
N PRO A 207 -26.38 12.35 -10.50
CA PRO A 207 -26.14 10.94 -10.77
C PRO A 207 -27.41 10.12 -10.59
N THR A 208 -27.69 9.26 -11.55
CA THR A 208 -28.74 8.24 -11.42
C THR A 208 -28.27 7.17 -10.43
N PRO A 209 -29.11 6.79 -9.44
CA PRO A 209 -28.79 5.70 -8.51
C PRO A 209 -28.49 4.39 -9.24
N VAL A 210 -27.44 3.69 -8.79
CA VAL A 210 -27.05 2.38 -9.32
C VAL A 210 -27.21 1.34 -8.22
N SER A 211 -27.91 0.24 -8.51
CA SER A 211 -28.00 -0.88 -7.57
C SER A 211 -26.69 -1.66 -7.56
N ILE A 212 -26.00 -1.64 -6.43
CA ILE A 212 -24.73 -2.33 -6.21
C ILE A 212 -24.96 -3.65 -5.47
N ASP A 213 -24.53 -4.76 -6.07
CA ASP A 213 -24.32 -6.03 -5.35
C ASP A 213 -22.93 -5.94 -4.70
N ARG A 214 -22.93 -5.57 -3.41
CA ARG A 214 -21.68 -5.29 -2.68
C ARG A 214 -20.71 -6.47 -2.62
N GLU A 215 -21.20 -7.70 -2.65
CA GLU A 215 -20.37 -8.91 -2.58
C GLU A 215 -19.74 -9.27 -3.94
N LYS A 216 -20.41 -8.93 -5.05
CA LYS A 216 -20.00 -9.36 -6.39
C LYS A 216 -19.47 -8.24 -7.27
N ASP A 217 -20.00 -7.02 -7.10
CA ASP A 217 -19.58 -5.90 -7.94
C ASP A 217 -18.19 -5.43 -7.52
N VAL A 218 -17.27 -5.41 -8.49
CA VAL A 218 -15.90 -5.00 -8.28
C VAL A 218 -15.83 -3.48 -8.14
N ALA A 219 -15.42 -3.01 -6.97
CA ALA A 219 -15.18 -1.59 -6.71
C ALA A 219 -13.81 -1.15 -7.26
N VAL A 220 -12.78 -1.97 -7.05
CA VAL A 220 -11.40 -1.64 -7.44
C VAL A 220 -10.74 -2.85 -8.07
N GLN A 221 -10.08 -2.65 -9.21
CA GLN A 221 -9.04 -3.54 -9.73
C GLN A 221 -7.69 -2.97 -9.32
N GLN A 222 -7.03 -3.62 -8.38
CA GLN A 222 -5.74 -3.19 -7.85
C GLN A 222 -4.63 -4.04 -8.43
N TYR A 223 -3.79 -3.43 -9.26
CA TYR A 223 -2.68 -4.16 -9.89
C TYR A 223 -1.49 -4.29 -8.94
N THR A 224 -1.01 -5.53 -8.79
CA THR A 224 0.15 -5.86 -7.96
C THR A 224 1.32 -6.27 -8.84
N GLY A 225 2.52 -5.81 -8.50
CA GLY A 225 3.75 -6.34 -9.08
C GLY A 225 3.98 -7.76 -8.58
N GLY A 226 3.47 -8.74 -9.33
CA GLY A 226 3.70 -10.16 -9.02
C GLY A 226 5.18 -10.54 -9.14
N THR A 227 5.53 -11.66 -8.55
CA THR A 227 6.89 -12.24 -8.60
C THR A 227 7.33 -12.66 -10.00
N THR A 228 6.37 -12.88 -10.89
CA THR A 228 6.55 -13.24 -12.30
C THR A 228 6.81 -12.02 -13.20
N GLY A 229 6.82 -10.81 -12.66
CA GLY A 229 7.11 -9.58 -13.39
C GLY A 229 5.91 -8.94 -14.09
N ILE A 230 4.84 -9.65 -14.35
CA ILE A 230 3.62 -9.12 -14.99
C ILE A 230 2.59 -8.78 -13.89
N PRO A 231 2.15 -7.51 -13.78
CA PRO A 231 1.16 -7.11 -12.79
C PRO A 231 -0.18 -7.85 -12.96
N LYS A 232 -0.73 -8.38 -11.86
CA LYS A 232 -2.03 -9.02 -11.81
C LYS A 232 -3.05 -8.09 -11.16
N GLY A 233 -4.24 -7.99 -11.72
CA GLY A 233 -5.33 -7.14 -11.20
C GLY A 233 -6.17 -7.88 -10.16
N ALA A 234 -5.93 -7.66 -8.87
CA ALA A 234 -6.77 -8.17 -7.80
C ALA A 234 -8.14 -7.49 -7.83
N MET A 235 -9.21 -8.27 -7.87
CA MET A 235 -10.60 -7.80 -7.88
C MET A 235 -11.10 -7.65 -6.45
N LEU A 236 -11.29 -6.40 -6.01
CA LEU A 236 -11.82 -6.08 -4.70
C LEU A 236 -13.27 -5.62 -4.84
N SER A 237 -14.20 -6.35 -4.24
CA SER A 237 -15.61 -5.97 -4.22
C SER A 237 -15.85 -4.76 -3.30
N HIS A 238 -17.04 -4.16 -3.40
CA HIS A 238 -17.44 -3.12 -2.47
C HIS A 238 -17.43 -3.63 -1.03
N ALA A 239 -17.89 -4.87 -0.80
CA ALA A 239 -17.89 -5.49 0.51
C ALA A 239 -16.47 -5.74 1.04
N ASN A 240 -15.52 -6.18 0.20
CA ASN A 240 -14.15 -6.44 0.65
C ASN A 240 -13.50 -5.17 1.23
N ILE A 241 -13.59 -4.05 0.49
CA ILE A 241 -13.00 -2.77 0.92
C ILE A 241 -13.71 -2.25 2.17
N ALA A 242 -15.05 -2.24 2.16
CA ALA A 242 -15.84 -1.74 3.29
C ALA A 242 -15.62 -2.58 4.55
N ALA A 243 -15.53 -3.90 4.41
CA ALA A 243 -15.23 -4.79 5.54
C ALA A 243 -13.87 -4.45 6.17
N ASN A 244 -12.81 -4.29 5.34
CA ASN A 244 -11.51 -3.95 5.89
C ASN A 244 -11.49 -2.57 6.56
N MET A 245 -12.22 -1.60 6.01
CA MET A 245 -12.39 -0.29 6.66
C MET A 245 -13.06 -0.44 8.03
N SER A 246 -14.14 -1.22 8.12
CA SER A 246 -14.86 -1.48 9.36
C SER A 246 -13.99 -2.21 10.40
N GLN A 247 -13.18 -3.17 9.97
CA GLN A 247 -12.19 -3.86 10.79
C GLN A 247 -11.14 -2.89 11.36
N ILE A 248 -10.60 -2.00 10.51
CA ILE A 248 -9.61 -0.99 10.90
C ILE A 248 -10.23 0.03 11.88
N ASP A 249 -11.46 0.45 11.64
CA ASP A 249 -12.17 1.38 12.52
C ASP A 249 -12.40 0.78 13.91
N ALA A 250 -12.88 -0.48 13.97
CA ALA A 250 -13.03 -1.23 15.21
C ALA A 250 -11.69 -1.37 15.95
N TRP A 251 -10.61 -1.69 15.22
CA TRP A 251 -9.26 -1.82 15.78
C TRP A 251 -8.69 -0.48 16.29
N GLY A 252 -9.06 0.61 15.63
CA GLY A 252 -8.61 1.96 15.95
C GLY A 252 -9.22 2.55 17.22
N CYS A 253 -10.33 1.99 17.74
CA CYS A 253 -11.01 2.48 18.93
C CYS A 253 -11.20 4.00 18.94
N GLY A 254 -11.77 4.55 17.86
CA GLY A 254 -12.04 5.98 17.72
C GLY A 254 -10.86 6.83 17.26
N LEU A 255 -9.71 6.24 16.89
CA LEU A 255 -8.54 6.97 16.41
C LEU A 255 -8.83 7.85 15.18
N PHE A 256 -9.73 7.41 14.30
CA PHE A 256 -10.01 8.07 13.03
C PHE A 256 -11.21 9.04 13.09
N TYR A 257 -11.81 9.24 14.26
CA TYR A 257 -12.92 10.20 14.40
C TYR A 257 -12.42 11.63 14.68
N PRO A 258 -13.23 12.65 14.39
CA PRO A 258 -12.88 14.03 14.71
C PRO A 258 -12.50 14.21 16.19
N PRO A 259 -11.48 15.00 16.51
CA PRO A 259 -10.80 15.98 15.63
C PRO A 259 -9.58 15.44 14.87
N SER A 260 -9.48 14.14 14.64
CA SER A 260 -8.32 13.52 14.01
C SER A 260 -8.00 14.07 12.61
N ARG A 261 -6.68 14.16 12.33
CA ARG A 261 -6.12 14.58 11.05
C ARG A 261 -5.09 13.57 10.60
N VAL A 262 -5.41 12.86 9.52
CA VAL A 262 -4.60 11.76 9.00
C VAL A 262 -3.70 12.25 7.87
N VAL A 263 -2.40 11.98 7.99
CA VAL A 263 -1.42 12.36 6.96
C VAL A 263 -1.51 11.41 5.77
N ALA A 264 -1.69 11.96 4.58
CA ALA A 264 -1.74 11.23 3.32
C ALA A 264 -0.56 11.64 2.42
N VAL A 265 0.61 11.12 2.73
CA VAL A 265 1.82 11.23 1.91
C VAL A 265 2.10 9.94 1.15
N LEU A 266 1.61 8.82 1.65
CA LEU A 266 1.62 7.55 0.92
C LEU A 266 0.65 7.63 -0.26
N PRO A 267 1.00 7.06 -1.42
CA PRO A 267 0.24 7.25 -2.66
C PRO A 267 -1.12 6.52 -2.64
N PHE A 268 -2.20 7.23 -2.94
CA PHE A 268 -3.56 6.68 -2.97
C PHE A 268 -3.79 5.58 -4.02
N PHE A 269 -2.99 5.55 -5.07
CA PHE A 269 -3.04 4.44 -6.03
C PHE A 269 -2.54 3.11 -5.44
N HIS A 270 -1.98 3.11 -4.23
CA HIS A 270 -1.61 1.91 -3.49
C HIS A 270 -2.67 1.61 -2.43
N ILE A 271 -3.10 0.36 -2.34
CA ILE A 271 -4.21 -0.09 -1.49
C ILE A 271 -4.07 0.33 -0.02
N PHE A 272 -2.84 0.32 0.53
CA PHE A 272 -2.59 0.74 1.92
C PHE A 272 -3.03 2.19 2.14
N ALA A 273 -2.57 3.11 1.32
CA ALA A 273 -2.94 4.52 1.46
C ALA A 273 -4.39 4.78 1.07
N MET A 274 -4.90 4.11 0.03
CA MET A 274 -6.30 4.20 -0.37
C MET A 274 -7.23 3.85 0.79
N THR A 275 -6.93 2.79 1.53
CA THR A 275 -7.77 2.36 2.66
C THR A 275 -7.48 3.17 3.92
N VAL A 276 -6.22 3.22 4.39
CA VAL A 276 -5.88 3.76 5.72
C VAL A 276 -5.73 5.28 5.73
N CYS A 277 -5.26 5.90 4.62
CA CYS A 277 -5.08 7.36 4.57
C CYS A 277 -6.28 8.11 3.96
N MET A 278 -7.19 7.43 3.24
CA MET A 278 -8.29 8.07 2.54
C MET A 278 -9.66 7.53 2.96
N ASN A 279 -9.94 6.22 2.71
CA ASN A 279 -11.28 5.68 2.93
C ASN A 279 -11.68 5.70 4.41
N VAL A 280 -10.88 5.11 5.30
CA VAL A 280 -11.20 5.05 6.73
C VAL A 280 -11.39 6.44 7.32
N PRO A 281 -10.46 7.40 7.21
CA PRO A 281 -10.63 8.72 7.82
C PRO A 281 -11.81 9.50 7.23
N LEU A 282 -12.06 9.46 5.92
CA LEU A 282 -13.19 10.19 5.33
C LEU A 282 -14.54 9.59 5.73
N CYS A 283 -14.64 8.27 5.88
CA CYS A 283 -15.86 7.64 6.39
C CYS A 283 -16.10 7.95 7.87
N ALA A 284 -15.05 8.00 8.68
CA ALA A 284 -15.13 8.36 10.10
C ALA A 284 -15.37 9.87 10.32
N GLY A 285 -15.12 10.72 9.33
CA GLY A 285 -15.28 12.18 9.42
C GLY A 285 -14.01 12.92 9.81
N ALA A 286 -12.85 12.25 9.80
CA ALA A 286 -11.56 12.89 10.03
C ALA A 286 -11.09 13.70 8.80
N GLN A 287 -10.18 14.62 9.05
CA GLN A 287 -9.54 15.39 7.99
C GLN A 287 -8.37 14.61 7.38
N VAL A 288 -8.30 14.55 6.05
CA VAL A 288 -7.15 14.01 5.31
C VAL A 288 -6.24 15.15 4.88
N VAL A 289 -4.98 15.11 5.33
CA VAL A 289 -3.95 16.13 5.06
C VAL A 289 -2.96 15.57 4.03
N MET A 290 -2.96 16.14 2.83
CA MET A 290 -2.34 15.51 1.65
C MET A 290 -1.08 16.24 1.18
N LEU A 291 -0.08 15.43 0.77
CA LEU A 291 1.03 15.84 -0.09
C LEU A 291 1.07 14.97 -1.35
N PRO A 292 1.38 15.53 -2.52
CA PRO A 292 1.46 14.76 -3.77
C PRO A 292 2.68 13.83 -3.80
N ARG A 293 3.71 14.13 -3.02
CA ARG A 293 4.92 13.32 -2.82
C ARG A 293 5.60 13.68 -1.50
N PHE A 294 6.41 12.77 -0.98
CA PHE A 294 7.23 13.05 0.18
C PHE A 294 8.41 13.96 -0.19
N GLU A 295 8.51 15.07 0.52
CA GLU A 295 9.67 15.95 0.59
C GLU A 295 9.76 16.39 2.05
N LEU A 296 10.92 16.18 2.69
CA LEU A 296 11.06 16.28 4.14
C LEU A 296 10.61 17.63 4.68
N LYS A 297 11.06 18.75 4.08
CA LYS A 297 10.70 20.09 4.55
C LYS A 297 9.19 20.32 4.43
N ALA A 298 8.61 20.06 3.26
CA ALA A 298 7.19 20.24 3.02
C ALA A 298 6.33 19.36 3.94
N PHE A 299 6.82 18.14 4.25
CA PHE A 299 6.18 17.22 5.18
C PHE A 299 6.17 17.78 6.61
N LEU A 300 7.32 18.25 7.11
CA LEU A 300 7.44 18.82 8.44
C LEU A 300 6.60 20.11 8.58
N ASP A 301 6.63 20.97 7.58
CA ASP A 301 5.79 22.17 7.51
C ASP A 301 4.28 21.81 7.52
N LEU A 302 3.89 20.72 6.82
CA LEU A 302 2.51 20.22 6.83
C LEU A 302 2.08 19.83 8.24
N ILE A 303 2.87 19.00 8.94
CA ILE A 303 2.53 18.54 10.30
C ILE A 303 2.34 19.74 11.23
N THR A 304 3.29 20.67 11.25
CA THR A 304 3.21 21.87 12.09
C THR A 304 1.99 22.72 11.76
N ARG A 305 1.71 22.96 10.49
CA ARG A 305 0.60 23.78 10.04
C ARG A 305 -0.77 23.17 10.38
N THR A 306 -0.87 21.86 10.28
CA THR A 306 -2.17 21.18 10.41
C THR A 306 -2.40 20.59 11.79
N GLY A 307 -1.34 20.35 12.57
CA GLY A 307 -1.44 19.61 13.83
C GLY A 307 -1.94 18.18 13.60
N ALA A 308 -1.53 17.56 12.49
CA ALA A 308 -1.90 16.18 12.19
C ALA A 308 -1.41 15.23 13.29
N ASN A 309 -2.23 14.21 13.64
CA ASN A 309 -1.97 13.33 14.78
C ASN A 309 -1.85 11.85 14.40
N VAL A 310 -2.28 11.43 13.20
CA VAL A 310 -2.17 10.05 12.72
C VAL A 310 -1.30 10.03 11.46
N LEU A 311 -0.24 9.22 11.49
CA LEU A 311 0.74 9.08 10.42
C LEU A 311 0.85 7.63 9.94
N PRO A 312 0.09 7.22 8.92
CA PRO A 312 0.43 6.00 8.17
C PRO A 312 1.76 6.21 7.42
N ALA A 313 2.69 5.27 7.56
CA ALA A 313 4.05 5.41 7.07
C ALA A 313 4.60 4.08 6.54
N VAL A 314 5.66 4.16 5.76
CA VAL A 314 6.52 3.01 5.41
C VAL A 314 7.85 3.14 6.15
N PRO A 315 8.61 2.05 6.36
CA PRO A 315 9.87 2.10 7.10
C PRO A 315 10.87 3.14 6.60
N THR A 316 10.93 3.36 5.29
CA THR A 316 11.82 4.38 4.68
C THR A 316 11.43 5.81 5.05
N LEU A 317 10.15 6.10 5.21
CA LEU A 317 9.67 7.40 5.71
C LEU A 317 10.07 7.59 7.18
N ILE A 318 9.86 6.56 8.01
CA ILE A 318 10.24 6.56 9.43
C ILE A 318 11.76 6.75 9.57
N ALA A 319 12.56 6.06 8.75
CA ALA A 319 14.02 6.22 8.73
C ALA A 319 14.44 7.64 8.33
N ALA A 320 13.77 8.25 7.35
CA ALA A 320 14.05 9.63 6.94
C ALA A 320 13.75 10.64 8.07
N LEU A 321 12.65 10.44 8.80
CA LEU A 321 12.31 11.26 9.96
C LEU A 321 13.30 11.06 11.12
N ALA A 322 13.68 9.81 11.41
CA ALA A 322 14.69 9.48 12.42
C ALA A 322 16.05 10.12 12.08
N LYS A 323 16.47 10.08 10.81
CA LYS A 323 17.72 10.70 10.33
C LYS A 323 17.69 12.24 10.42
N ALA A 324 16.53 12.85 10.30
CA ALA A 324 16.37 14.30 10.41
C ALA A 324 16.60 14.83 11.86
N GLY A 325 16.58 13.95 12.87
CA GLY A 325 16.94 14.27 14.26
C GLY A 325 16.13 15.44 14.82
N ASP A 326 16.81 16.43 15.41
CA ASP A 326 16.16 17.58 16.05
C ASP A 326 15.26 18.38 15.10
N LYS A 327 15.57 18.41 13.79
CA LYS A 327 14.70 19.08 12.80
C LYS A 327 13.32 18.42 12.75
N ALA A 328 13.24 17.09 12.81
CA ALA A 328 11.96 16.38 12.84
C ALA A 328 11.28 16.53 14.21
N LYS A 329 12.04 16.41 15.30
CA LYS A 329 11.53 16.44 16.68
C LYS A 329 10.63 17.63 16.98
N HIS A 330 11.02 18.84 16.53
CA HIS A 330 10.24 20.07 16.75
C HIS A 330 8.89 20.10 16.01
N HIS A 331 8.75 19.30 14.95
CA HIS A 331 7.54 19.27 14.13
C HIS A 331 6.60 18.10 14.46
N LEU A 332 7.11 17.01 15.01
CA LEU A 332 6.35 15.76 15.23
C LEU A 332 5.57 15.75 16.55
N GLY A 333 5.52 16.85 17.29
CA GLY A 333 4.88 16.91 18.62
C GLY A 333 3.38 16.64 18.62
N SER A 334 2.68 16.84 17.50
CA SER A 334 1.25 16.53 17.35
C SER A 334 0.96 15.09 16.95
N ILE A 335 1.95 14.35 16.45
CA ILE A 335 1.76 12.96 16.03
C ILE A 335 1.60 12.08 17.26
N GLU A 336 0.45 11.44 17.38
CA GLU A 336 0.09 10.51 18.48
C GLU A 336 0.38 9.06 18.09
N VAL A 337 0.03 8.69 16.84
CA VAL A 337 0.15 7.32 16.34
C VAL A 337 0.83 7.30 14.97
N VAL A 338 1.82 6.44 14.81
CA VAL A 338 2.43 6.08 13.54
C VAL A 338 2.08 4.63 13.22
N ILE A 339 1.54 4.37 12.04
CA ILE A 339 1.20 3.03 11.56
C ILE A 339 2.18 2.66 10.46
N SER A 340 3.17 1.85 10.79
CA SER A 340 4.16 1.34 9.84
C SER A 340 3.59 0.15 9.08
N GLY A 341 3.64 0.19 7.76
CA GLY A 341 3.17 -0.92 6.94
C GLY A 341 3.93 -1.05 5.63
N GLY A 342 3.59 -2.10 4.88
CA GLY A 342 4.12 -2.33 3.55
C GLY A 342 5.49 -3.00 3.48
N ALA A 343 6.31 -2.93 4.53
CA ALA A 343 7.58 -3.66 4.68
C ALA A 343 7.90 -3.83 6.16
N PRO A 344 8.76 -4.79 6.54
CA PRO A 344 9.22 -4.93 7.91
C PRO A 344 9.94 -3.66 8.41
N LEU A 345 9.67 -3.26 9.65
CA LEU A 345 10.34 -2.12 10.26
C LEU A 345 11.58 -2.61 11.03
N PRO A 346 12.80 -2.24 10.61
CA PRO A 346 14.01 -2.61 11.34
C PRO A 346 14.01 -2.05 12.76
N GLN A 347 14.42 -2.88 13.74
CA GLN A 347 14.44 -2.48 15.15
C GLN A 347 15.29 -1.23 15.40
N GLU A 348 16.39 -1.10 14.69
CA GLU A 348 17.23 0.08 14.81
C GLU A 348 16.53 1.35 14.35
N THR A 349 15.75 1.26 13.27
CA THR A 349 14.93 2.38 12.78
C THR A 349 13.86 2.77 13.80
N ARG A 350 13.21 1.79 14.43
CA ARG A 350 12.25 1.98 15.52
C ARG A 350 12.91 2.72 16.69
N ASN A 351 14.07 2.25 17.15
CA ASN A 351 14.82 2.83 18.27
C ASN A 351 15.24 4.27 17.97
N LYS A 352 15.76 4.54 16.77
CA LYS A 352 16.12 5.90 16.34
C LYS A 352 14.91 6.83 16.25
N PHE A 353 13.78 6.34 15.76
CA PHE A 353 12.56 7.14 15.68
C PHE A 353 12.04 7.53 17.07
N ALA A 354 12.17 6.65 18.06
CA ALA A 354 11.78 6.95 19.44
C ALA A 354 12.55 8.15 20.06
N ASN A 355 13.71 8.50 19.51
CA ASN A 355 14.47 9.69 19.95
C ASN A 355 13.90 11.00 19.40
N VAL A 356 13.13 10.95 18.32
CA VAL A 356 12.57 12.15 17.63
C VAL A 356 11.07 12.29 17.81
N SER A 357 10.36 11.24 18.24
CA SER A 357 8.91 11.27 18.45
C SER A 357 8.51 10.40 19.63
N LYS A 358 7.50 10.87 20.39
CA LYS A 358 6.84 10.12 21.46
C LYS A 358 5.61 9.34 20.97
N ALA A 359 5.30 9.40 19.67
CA ALA A 359 4.17 8.74 19.08
C ALA A 359 4.23 7.21 19.30
N LEU A 360 3.08 6.60 19.52
CA LEU A 360 2.98 5.13 19.49
C LEU A 360 3.26 4.64 18.07
N LEU A 361 4.17 3.70 17.95
CA LEU A 361 4.59 3.14 16.68
C LEU A 361 4.06 1.70 16.57
N ALA A 362 2.97 1.56 15.84
CA ALA A 362 2.34 0.27 15.53
C ALA A 362 2.81 -0.26 14.18
N GLU A 363 2.83 -1.59 14.03
CA GLU A 363 3.05 -2.25 12.75
C GLU A 363 1.76 -2.88 12.25
N GLY A 364 1.46 -2.68 10.97
CA GLY A 364 0.36 -3.31 10.27
C GLY A 364 0.88 -4.17 9.11
N TYR A 365 0.32 -5.37 8.99
CA TYR A 365 0.60 -6.30 7.91
C TYR A 365 -0.63 -6.46 7.03
N GLY A 366 -0.37 -6.59 5.74
CA GLY A 366 -1.41 -6.87 4.78
C GLY A 366 -0.88 -6.96 3.35
N LEU A 367 -1.78 -7.30 2.45
CA LEU A 367 -1.51 -7.47 1.04
C LEU A 367 -2.70 -6.94 0.23
N THR A 368 -2.46 -6.64 -1.02
CA THR A 368 -3.51 -6.08 -1.90
C THR A 368 -4.72 -6.99 -1.97
N GLU A 369 -4.49 -8.28 -1.98
CA GLU A 369 -5.48 -9.35 -2.04
C GLU A 369 -6.37 -9.44 -0.78
N ALA A 370 -6.06 -8.65 0.26
CA ALA A 370 -6.83 -8.56 1.52
C ALA A 370 -7.31 -7.14 1.87
N SER A 371 -7.33 -6.17 0.95
CA SER A 371 -8.01 -4.85 0.98
C SER A 371 -7.50 -3.74 1.93
N PRO A 372 -6.34 -3.64 2.58
CA PRO A 372 -5.24 -4.59 2.58
C PRO A 372 -5.00 -5.31 3.91
N VAL A 373 -5.49 -4.80 5.07
CA VAL A 373 -4.98 -5.13 6.40
C VAL A 373 -5.49 -6.48 6.91
N VAL A 374 -4.56 -7.32 7.32
CA VAL A 374 -4.81 -8.65 7.91
C VAL A 374 -4.54 -8.63 9.41
N CYS A 375 -3.35 -8.16 9.80
CA CYS A 375 -2.92 -8.05 11.19
C CYS A 375 -2.45 -6.63 11.50
N CYS A 376 -2.63 -6.22 12.75
CA CYS A 376 -2.11 -4.93 13.21
C CYS A 376 -1.74 -5.01 14.70
N SER A 377 -0.67 -4.34 15.08
CA SER A 377 -0.36 -4.06 16.49
C SER A 377 -1.44 -3.15 17.08
N ALA A 378 -1.64 -3.24 18.38
CA ALA A 378 -2.54 -2.33 19.07
C ALA A 378 -2.15 -0.86 18.86
N LEU A 379 -3.15 0.01 18.65
CA LEU A 379 -2.92 1.44 18.34
C LEU A 379 -2.94 2.35 19.57
N ARG A 380 -3.23 1.81 20.75
CA ARG A 380 -3.37 2.56 22.01
C ARG A 380 -2.38 2.14 23.09
N VAL A 381 -1.63 1.07 22.86
CA VAL A 381 -0.61 0.53 23.77
C VAL A 381 0.66 0.20 23.01
N PRO A 382 1.82 0.10 23.68
CA PRO A 382 3.07 -0.28 23.02
C PRO A 382 2.95 -1.64 22.32
N SER A 383 3.50 -1.72 21.11
CA SER A 383 3.54 -2.94 20.30
C SER A 383 4.47 -4.01 20.89
N LYS A 384 4.11 -5.30 20.75
CA LYS A 384 5.01 -6.42 21.03
C LYS A 384 6.15 -6.41 20.01
N HIS A 385 7.36 -6.56 20.51
CA HIS A 385 8.57 -6.47 19.70
C HIS A 385 8.59 -7.49 18.55
N MET A 386 8.97 -7.04 17.34
CA MET A 386 9.09 -7.86 16.11
C MET A 386 7.77 -8.47 15.61
N SER A 387 6.65 -8.24 16.27
CA SER A 387 5.35 -8.74 15.85
C SER A 387 4.66 -7.77 14.89
N ILE A 388 3.95 -8.32 13.91
CA ILE A 388 3.01 -7.59 13.05
C ILE A 388 1.64 -7.40 13.70
N GLY A 389 1.51 -7.74 14.99
CA GLY A 389 0.27 -7.66 15.76
C GLY A 389 -0.58 -8.91 15.69
N GLN A 390 -1.87 -8.73 15.90
CA GLN A 390 -2.89 -9.78 15.90
C GLN A 390 -3.84 -9.61 14.72
N PRO A 391 -4.55 -10.67 14.26
CA PRO A 391 -5.55 -10.57 13.21
C PRO A 391 -6.64 -9.56 13.55
N LEU A 392 -7.12 -8.82 12.55
CA LEU A 392 -8.23 -7.89 12.72
C LEU A 392 -9.55 -8.64 13.01
N PRO A 393 -10.58 -7.99 13.58
CA PRO A 393 -11.90 -8.58 13.77
C PRO A 393 -12.43 -9.28 12.51
N ALA A 394 -13.14 -10.38 12.68
CA ALA A 394 -13.67 -11.23 11.60
C ALA A 394 -12.63 -11.77 10.61
N THR A 395 -11.35 -11.73 10.97
CA THR A 395 -10.26 -12.30 10.17
C THR A 395 -9.76 -13.57 10.84
N ASP A 396 -9.77 -14.66 10.10
CA ASP A 396 -9.15 -15.91 10.49
C ASP A 396 -7.80 -16.07 9.81
N ILE A 397 -6.83 -16.59 10.52
CA ILE A 397 -5.52 -16.96 10.00
C ILE A 397 -5.15 -18.37 10.43
N ARG A 398 -4.30 -19.01 9.62
CA ARG A 398 -3.63 -20.26 9.97
C ARG A 398 -2.22 -20.26 9.39
N PHE A 399 -1.38 -21.11 9.94
CA PHE A 399 -0.05 -21.38 9.39
C PHE A 399 -0.08 -22.78 8.76
N PHE A 400 0.37 -22.88 7.52
CA PHE A 400 0.36 -24.11 6.76
C PHE A 400 1.79 -24.57 6.51
N ASP A 401 2.15 -25.71 7.06
CA ASP A 401 3.46 -26.31 6.87
C ASP A 401 3.55 -26.88 5.43
N ILE A 402 4.46 -26.32 4.65
CA ILE A 402 4.63 -26.64 3.24
C ILE A 402 5.31 -28.01 3.07
N GLU A 403 6.12 -28.44 4.03
CA GLU A 403 6.88 -29.70 3.98
C GLU A 403 5.96 -30.90 4.29
N THR A 404 5.16 -30.79 5.35
CA THR A 404 4.22 -31.84 5.77
C THR A 404 2.89 -31.75 5.03
N ASN A 405 2.61 -30.64 4.34
CA ASN A 405 1.34 -30.35 3.68
C ASN A 405 0.14 -30.41 4.63
N THR A 406 0.31 -29.90 5.87
CA THR A 406 -0.71 -29.87 6.92
C THR A 406 -0.76 -28.49 7.59
N VAL A 407 -1.81 -28.25 8.39
CA VAL A 407 -1.84 -27.06 9.27
C VAL A 407 -0.77 -27.23 10.35
N ALA A 408 0.11 -26.23 10.49
CA ALA A 408 1.18 -26.21 11.47
C ALA A 408 0.62 -26.19 12.91
N ALA A 409 1.31 -26.83 13.83
CA ALA A 409 0.95 -26.78 15.25
C ALA A 409 1.17 -25.34 15.80
N PRO A 410 0.48 -24.97 16.91
CA PRO A 410 0.71 -23.68 17.54
C PRO A 410 2.18 -23.44 17.89
N GLY A 411 2.72 -22.31 17.42
CA GLY A 411 4.14 -21.95 17.59
C GLY A 411 5.06 -22.42 16.45
N ASP A 412 4.62 -23.38 15.64
CA ASP A 412 5.39 -23.85 14.49
C ASP A 412 5.29 -22.91 13.30
N ARG A 413 6.30 -22.95 12.43
CA ARG A 413 6.39 -22.12 11.23
C ARG A 413 5.56 -22.72 10.09
N GLY A 414 4.94 -21.86 9.31
CA GLY A 414 4.22 -22.23 8.11
C GLY A 414 3.92 -21.02 7.23
N GLU A 415 3.35 -21.28 6.05
CA GLU A 415 2.77 -20.24 5.20
C GLU A 415 1.57 -19.62 5.92
N LEU A 416 1.59 -18.31 6.13
CA LEU A 416 0.42 -17.58 6.62
C LEU A 416 -0.70 -17.64 5.58
N GLN A 417 -1.84 -18.18 5.96
CA GLN A 417 -3.05 -18.22 5.15
C GLN A 417 -4.16 -17.44 5.84
N VAL A 418 -4.98 -16.76 5.04
CA VAL A 418 -5.96 -15.78 5.53
C VAL A 418 -7.36 -16.12 5.00
N LYS A 419 -8.37 -15.98 5.86
CA LYS A 419 -9.78 -16.05 5.49
C LYS A 419 -10.52 -14.92 6.20
N GLY A 420 -11.32 -14.16 5.45
CA GLY A 420 -12.07 -13.04 6.01
C GLY A 420 -12.85 -12.27 4.94
N PRO A 421 -13.76 -11.38 5.36
CA PRO A 421 -14.62 -10.63 4.44
C PRO A 421 -13.85 -9.64 3.55
N GLN A 422 -12.63 -9.28 3.94
CA GLN A 422 -11.75 -8.37 3.20
C GLN A 422 -10.97 -9.04 2.06
N VAL A 423 -11.02 -10.38 1.93
CA VAL A 423 -10.23 -11.13 0.93
C VAL A 423 -10.85 -10.98 -0.45
N MET A 424 -10.00 -10.74 -1.46
CA MET A 424 -10.37 -10.51 -2.86
C MET A 424 -11.25 -11.61 -3.48
N LEU A 425 -11.94 -11.27 -4.56
CA LEU A 425 -12.68 -12.24 -5.37
C LEU A 425 -11.76 -13.12 -6.24
N GLY A 426 -10.54 -12.67 -6.52
CA GLY A 426 -9.56 -13.31 -7.38
C GLY A 426 -8.86 -12.31 -8.29
N TYR A 427 -8.07 -12.82 -9.25
CA TYR A 427 -7.38 -11.99 -10.24
C TYR A 427 -8.18 -11.86 -11.53
N TYR A 428 -8.34 -10.63 -12.00
CA TYR A 428 -9.10 -10.33 -13.22
C TYR A 428 -8.46 -10.99 -14.45
N ASN A 429 -9.28 -11.69 -15.24
CA ASN A 429 -8.87 -12.44 -16.43
C ASN A 429 -7.69 -13.42 -16.19
N ASN A 430 -7.54 -13.93 -14.96
CA ASN A 430 -6.48 -14.87 -14.63
C ASN A 430 -6.97 -15.96 -13.65
N PRO A 431 -7.76 -16.94 -14.15
CA PRO A 431 -8.33 -18.00 -13.33
C PRO A 431 -7.27 -18.95 -12.74
N GLU A 432 -6.17 -19.18 -13.46
CA GLU A 432 -5.06 -20.02 -12.96
C GLU A 432 -4.39 -19.37 -11.75
N ALA A 433 -3.99 -18.11 -11.88
CA ALA A 433 -3.41 -17.39 -10.74
C ALA A 433 -4.40 -17.25 -9.58
N THR A 434 -5.70 -17.17 -9.86
CA THR A 434 -6.74 -17.18 -8.82
C THR A 434 -6.76 -18.52 -8.10
N LYS A 435 -6.75 -19.62 -8.84
CA LYS A 435 -6.72 -20.98 -8.26
C LYS A 435 -5.48 -21.17 -7.39
N ASP A 436 -4.31 -20.73 -7.86
CA ASP A 436 -3.04 -20.86 -7.12
C ASP A 436 -3.00 -19.99 -5.84
N ALA A 437 -3.75 -18.89 -5.84
CA ALA A 437 -3.83 -18.00 -4.68
C ALA A 437 -4.69 -18.55 -3.55
N PHE A 438 -5.50 -19.57 -3.78
CA PHE A 438 -6.39 -20.14 -2.77
C PHE A 438 -6.14 -21.62 -2.54
N MET A 439 -6.25 -22.04 -1.29
CA MET A 439 -6.24 -23.43 -0.84
C MET A 439 -7.40 -23.65 0.12
N ASP A 440 -8.37 -24.46 -0.25
CA ASP A 440 -9.56 -24.78 0.56
C ASP A 440 -10.30 -23.52 1.08
N GLY A 441 -10.37 -22.49 0.23
CA GLY A 441 -11.01 -21.20 0.56
C GLY A 441 -10.16 -20.25 1.41
N TRP A 442 -8.89 -20.60 1.68
CA TRP A 442 -7.93 -19.75 2.34
C TRP A 442 -7.02 -19.05 1.33
N LEU A 443 -6.86 -17.75 1.47
CA LEU A 443 -5.89 -16.99 0.67
C LEU A 443 -4.48 -17.33 1.14
N ARG A 444 -3.64 -17.78 0.24
CA ARG A 444 -2.21 -18.01 0.43
C ARG A 444 -1.47 -16.69 0.30
N THR A 445 -0.75 -16.29 1.34
CA THR A 445 -0.03 -15.01 1.31
C THR A 445 1.36 -15.12 0.70
N GLY A 446 1.93 -16.32 0.69
CA GLY A 446 3.32 -16.56 0.35
C GLY A 446 4.31 -16.05 1.39
N ASP A 447 3.83 -15.56 2.53
CA ASP A 447 4.67 -15.12 3.64
C ASP A 447 4.74 -16.23 4.70
N VAL A 448 5.95 -16.55 5.20
CA VAL A 448 6.20 -17.55 6.24
C VAL A 448 6.27 -16.87 7.60
N GLY A 449 5.62 -17.47 8.58
CA GLY A 449 5.60 -16.95 9.93
C GLY A 449 5.18 -17.98 10.96
N TYR A 450 4.90 -17.51 12.15
CA TYR A 450 4.34 -18.29 13.26
C TYR A 450 3.52 -17.37 14.18
N MET A 451 2.76 -17.98 15.08
CA MET A 451 1.97 -17.30 16.11
C MET A 451 2.44 -17.75 17.49
N ASP A 452 2.59 -16.83 18.41
CA ASP A 452 2.86 -17.19 19.81
C ASP A 452 1.58 -17.52 20.59
N SER A 453 1.74 -17.90 21.86
CA SER A 453 0.63 -18.28 22.75
C SER A 453 -0.41 -17.19 22.96
N ASP A 454 -0.02 -15.91 22.85
CA ASP A 454 -0.89 -14.75 23.01
C ASP A 454 -1.56 -14.33 21.70
N GLY A 455 -1.35 -15.09 20.61
CA GLY A 455 -1.93 -14.83 19.30
C GLY A 455 -1.24 -13.72 18.51
N TYR A 456 -0.04 -13.30 18.92
CA TYR A 456 0.77 -12.36 18.13
C TYR A 456 1.48 -13.06 17.00
N VAL A 457 1.42 -12.46 15.82
CA VAL A 457 1.98 -13.00 14.58
C VAL A 457 3.37 -12.43 14.33
N PHE A 458 4.29 -13.33 13.95
CA PHE A 458 5.67 -13.01 13.59
C PHE A 458 5.95 -13.52 12.18
N LEU A 459 6.35 -12.63 11.29
CA LEU A 459 6.78 -13.00 9.94
C LEU A 459 8.28 -13.27 9.93
N VAL A 460 8.64 -14.37 9.31
CA VAL A 460 10.04 -14.81 9.17
C VAL A 460 10.59 -14.40 7.81
N ASP A 461 9.91 -14.76 6.71
CA ASP A 461 10.34 -14.41 5.34
C ASP A 461 9.21 -14.71 4.31
N ARG A 462 9.54 -14.62 3.03
CA ARG A 462 8.68 -15.04 1.93
C ARG A 462 9.10 -16.37 1.35
N ILE A 463 8.14 -17.23 1.01
CA ILE A 463 8.39 -18.55 0.38
C ILE A 463 9.31 -18.41 -0.84
N LYS A 464 9.04 -17.46 -1.70
CA LYS A 464 9.81 -17.20 -2.93
C LYS A 464 11.21 -16.63 -2.72
N ASP A 465 11.48 -16.11 -1.54
CA ASP A 465 12.77 -15.53 -1.17
C ASP A 465 13.61 -16.49 -0.32
N LEU A 466 13.02 -17.63 0.09
CA LEU A 466 13.75 -18.72 0.77
C LEU A 466 14.94 -19.16 -0.08
N ILE A 467 16.06 -19.38 0.56
CA ILE A 467 17.29 -19.89 -0.04
C ILE A 467 17.42 -21.36 0.38
N ILE A 468 17.37 -22.27 -0.57
CA ILE A 468 17.48 -23.70 -0.31
C ILE A 468 18.97 -24.06 -0.30
N CYS A 469 19.59 -23.95 0.87
CA CYS A 469 21.00 -24.18 1.05
C CYS A 469 21.26 -25.60 1.62
N SER A 470 21.83 -26.48 0.83
CA SER A 470 22.12 -27.89 1.23
C SER A 470 20.88 -28.65 1.73
N GLY A 471 19.70 -28.37 1.17
CA GLY A 471 18.43 -28.96 1.57
C GLY A 471 17.76 -28.31 2.79
N PHE A 472 18.33 -27.25 3.34
CA PHE A 472 17.76 -26.50 4.46
C PHE A 472 17.22 -25.16 4.00
N ASN A 473 16.10 -24.77 4.59
CA ASN A 473 15.49 -23.46 4.37
C ASN A 473 16.28 -22.37 5.13
N VAL A 474 16.99 -21.52 4.40
CA VAL A 474 17.67 -20.33 4.92
C VAL A 474 16.80 -19.11 4.63
N TYR A 475 16.53 -18.33 5.66
CA TYR A 475 15.68 -17.16 5.61
C TYR A 475 16.53 -15.89 5.44
N PRO A 476 16.50 -15.23 4.27
CA PRO A 476 17.25 -13.99 4.03
C PRO A 476 17.09 -12.94 5.12
N ARG A 477 15.88 -12.78 5.65
CA ARG A 477 15.58 -11.81 6.70
C ARG A 477 16.36 -12.04 7.99
N THR A 478 16.61 -13.29 8.38
CA THR A 478 17.46 -13.60 9.54
C THR A 478 18.85 -13.00 9.38
N ILE A 479 19.41 -13.13 8.17
CA ILE A 479 20.73 -12.58 7.84
C ILE A 479 20.68 -11.04 7.78
N GLU A 480 19.64 -10.49 7.17
CA GLU A 480 19.41 -9.04 7.05
C GLU A 480 19.30 -8.37 8.42
N GLU A 481 18.57 -8.98 9.36
CA GLU A 481 18.41 -8.49 10.73
C GLU A 481 19.72 -8.58 11.53
N ALA A 482 20.50 -9.64 11.33
CA ALA A 482 21.81 -9.77 11.95
C ALA A 482 22.80 -8.70 11.43
N LEU A 483 22.84 -8.47 10.10
CA LEU A 483 23.65 -7.42 9.47
C LEU A 483 23.25 -6.02 9.94
N ALA A 484 21.97 -5.74 10.07
CA ALA A 484 21.46 -4.43 10.51
C ALA A 484 21.92 -4.03 11.92
N GLN A 485 22.32 -4.99 12.76
CA GLN A 485 22.86 -4.72 14.10
C GLN A 485 24.32 -4.23 14.07
N HIS A 486 25.02 -4.34 12.93
CA HIS A 486 26.39 -3.87 12.83
C HIS A 486 26.44 -2.32 12.73
N PRO A 487 27.26 -1.63 13.56
CA PRO A 487 27.25 -0.15 13.61
C PRO A 487 27.51 0.56 12.29
N ALA A 488 28.32 -0.04 11.40
CA ALA A 488 28.66 0.53 10.11
C ALA A 488 27.59 0.30 9.02
N VAL A 489 26.60 -0.59 9.23
CA VAL A 489 25.59 -0.93 8.21
C VAL A 489 24.45 0.08 8.24
N ASP A 490 24.14 0.69 7.08
CA ASP A 490 22.98 1.59 6.89
C ASP A 490 21.77 0.83 6.35
N GLU A 491 21.97 0.13 5.22
CA GLU A 491 20.94 -0.68 4.57
C GLU A 491 21.57 -2.01 4.12
N ASN A 492 20.80 -3.07 4.12
CA ASN A 492 21.24 -4.35 3.57
C ASN A 492 20.07 -5.12 2.95
N ASN A 493 20.39 -6.04 2.04
CA ASN A 493 19.42 -6.96 1.43
C ASN A 493 20.14 -8.25 1.05
N VAL A 494 19.47 -9.40 1.23
CA VAL A 494 20.05 -10.72 0.98
C VAL A 494 19.26 -11.45 -0.08
N ILE A 495 19.96 -12.06 -1.03
CA ILE A 495 19.38 -12.88 -2.08
C ILE A 495 19.97 -14.29 -2.10
N GLY A 496 19.20 -15.27 -2.55
CA GLY A 496 19.70 -16.58 -2.94
C GLY A 496 20.31 -16.55 -4.33
N VAL A 497 21.45 -17.18 -4.48
CA VAL A 497 22.13 -17.36 -5.77
C VAL A 497 22.51 -18.83 -5.97
N PRO A 498 22.55 -19.34 -7.21
CA PRO A 498 22.99 -20.70 -7.47
C PRO A 498 24.40 -20.99 -6.91
N ASP A 499 24.56 -22.15 -6.31
CA ASP A 499 25.82 -22.64 -5.76
C ASP A 499 25.99 -24.14 -6.11
N GLU A 500 27.13 -24.49 -6.73
CA GLU A 500 27.36 -25.85 -7.23
C GLU A 500 27.31 -26.94 -6.14
N TYR A 501 27.71 -26.59 -4.92
CA TYR A 501 27.79 -27.53 -3.80
C TYR A 501 26.54 -27.51 -2.92
N ARG A 502 25.95 -26.31 -2.73
CA ARG A 502 24.87 -26.10 -1.77
C ARG A 502 23.48 -26.05 -2.41
N GLY A 503 23.40 -26.09 -3.76
CA GLY A 503 22.20 -25.78 -4.52
C GLY A 503 22.00 -24.26 -4.63
N GLU A 504 21.79 -23.60 -3.50
CA GLU A 504 21.78 -22.13 -3.39
C GLU A 504 22.66 -21.68 -2.20
N ALA A 505 23.16 -20.45 -2.28
CA ALA A 505 23.87 -19.78 -1.20
C ALA A 505 23.40 -18.34 -1.02
N PRO A 506 23.35 -17.82 0.22
CA PRO A 506 23.02 -16.43 0.47
C PRO A 506 24.17 -15.50 0.04
N VAL A 507 23.79 -14.38 -0.61
CA VAL A 507 24.67 -13.24 -0.93
C VAL A 507 24.05 -11.98 -0.36
N ALA A 508 24.85 -11.23 0.42
CA ALA A 508 24.41 -10.00 1.04
C ALA A 508 24.88 -8.78 0.24
N PHE A 509 23.99 -7.82 0.02
CA PHE A 509 24.31 -6.49 -0.49
C PHE A 509 24.20 -5.50 0.66
N VAL A 510 25.25 -4.73 0.90
CA VAL A 510 25.38 -3.86 2.07
C VAL A 510 25.73 -2.44 1.63
N LYS A 511 24.96 -1.47 2.15
CA LYS A 511 25.31 -0.06 2.11
C LYS A 511 25.82 0.35 3.48
N LEU A 512 27.01 0.92 3.52
CA LEU A 512 27.60 1.45 4.74
C LEU A 512 27.06 2.86 5.05
N ARG A 513 27.08 3.22 6.32
CA ARG A 513 26.78 4.58 6.78
C ARG A 513 27.85 5.55 6.28
N GLU A 514 27.46 6.78 6.06
CA GLU A 514 28.37 7.85 5.65
C GLU A 514 29.51 8.00 6.67
N GLY A 515 30.74 7.98 6.17
CA GLY A 515 31.95 8.07 6.99
C GLY A 515 32.34 6.78 7.75
N GLN A 516 31.58 5.70 7.58
CA GLN A 516 31.92 4.40 8.17
C GLN A 516 32.59 3.48 7.14
N THR A 517 33.46 2.60 7.61
CA THR A 517 34.11 1.56 6.80
C THR A 517 33.91 0.22 7.47
N ALA A 518 33.78 -0.82 6.67
CA ALA A 518 33.82 -2.22 7.11
C ALA A 518 34.26 -3.09 5.93
N THR A 519 34.96 -4.14 6.21
CA THR A 519 35.35 -5.17 5.25
C THR A 519 34.38 -6.35 5.28
N GLU A 520 34.36 -7.14 4.21
CA GLU A 520 33.60 -8.40 4.17
C GLU A 520 33.99 -9.33 5.32
N ALA A 521 35.31 -9.43 5.62
CA ALA A 521 35.82 -10.28 6.69
C ALA A 521 35.33 -9.85 8.07
N GLU A 522 35.29 -8.54 8.34
CA GLU A 522 34.75 -7.98 9.58
C GLU A 522 33.27 -8.26 9.75
N LEU A 523 32.48 -8.04 8.70
CA LEU A 523 31.04 -8.34 8.73
C LEU A 523 30.78 -9.85 8.90
N LYS A 524 31.50 -10.72 8.20
CA LYS A 524 31.38 -12.17 8.38
C LYS A 524 31.77 -12.61 9.78
N LYS A 525 32.84 -12.04 10.36
CA LYS A 525 33.23 -12.30 11.75
C LYS A 525 32.13 -11.88 12.73
N PHE A 526 31.51 -10.70 12.52
CA PHE A 526 30.39 -10.22 13.33
C PHE A 526 29.16 -11.14 13.24
N LEU A 527 28.89 -11.70 12.06
CA LEU A 527 27.78 -12.61 11.82
C LEU A 527 28.03 -14.02 12.42
N ALA A 528 29.27 -14.45 12.60
CA ALA A 528 29.61 -15.80 13.05
C ALA A 528 29.05 -16.14 14.45
N ASP A 529 28.86 -15.12 15.30
CA ASP A 529 28.26 -15.27 16.64
C ASP A 529 26.73 -15.22 16.63
N LYS A 530 26.11 -14.95 15.46
CA LYS A 530 24.67 -14.69 15.32
C LYS A 530 23.95 -15.64 14.38
N LEU A 531 24.67 -16.24 13.44
CA LEU A 531 24.15 -17.08 12.38
C LEU A 531 24.79 -18.47 12.39
N ASN A 532 24.01 -19.46 11.97
CA ASN A 532 24.59 -20.79 11.75
C ASN A 532 25.44 -20.81 10.46
N LYS A 533 26.28 -21.86 10.31
CA LYS A 533 27.15 -21.99 9.13
C LYS A 533 26.45 -22.00 7.79
N ILE A 534 25.19 -22.46 7.74
CA ILE A 534 24.38 -22.56 6.52
C ILE A 534 23.86 -21.16 6.13
N GLU A 535 23.56 -20.32 7.11
CA GLU A 535 23.05 -18.97 6.94
C GLU A 535 24.14 -17.95 6.58
N MET A 536 25.42 -18.32 6.76
CA MET A 536 26.53 -17.42 6.48
C MET A 536 26.59 -17.01 5.01
N PRO A 537 26.57 -15.70 4.69
CA PRO A 537 26.68 -15.22 3.33
C PRO A 537 27.97 -15.73 2.66
N ARG A 538 27.81 -16.27 1.45
CA ARG A 538 28.96 -16.66 0.61
C ARG A 538 29.82 -15.44 0.26
N GLU A 539 29.17 -14.33 -0.07
CA GLU A 539 29.78 -13.06 -0.45
C GLU A 539 29.01 -11.89 0.16
N ILE A 540 29.71 -10.81 0.54
CA ILE A 540 29.13 -9.54 0.95
C ILE A 540 29.58 -8.47 -0.04
N ILE A 541 28.64 -7.86 -0.75
CA ILE A 541 28.86 -6.88 -1.80
C ILE A 541 28.49 -5.50 -1.29
N PHE A 542 29.44 -4.56 -1.32
CA PHE A 542 29.19 -3.19 -0.89
C PHE A 542 28.63 -2.36 -2.06
N LYS A 543 27.66 -1.51 -1.76
CA LYS A 543 27.00 -0.60 -2.71
C LYS A 543 26.76 0.78 -2.09
N ASP A 544 26.88 1.83 -2.89
CA ASP A 544 26.56 3.20 -2.47
C ASP A 544 25.04 3.38 -2.26
N GLN A 545 24.23 2.67 -3.04
CA GLN A 545 22.78 2.68 -2.94
C GLN A 545 22.21 1.29 -3.26
N LEU A 546 21.21 0.87 -2.49
CA LEU A 546 20.44 -0.33 -2.78
C LEU A 546 19.18 0.04 -3.59
N PRO A 547 18.80 -0.80 -4.57
CA PRO A 547 17.60 -0.57 -5.36
C PRO A 547 16.34 -0.62 -4.49
N LYS A 548 15.41 0.28 -4.78
CA LYS A 548 14.14 0.39 -4.05
C LYS A 548 12.98 0.42 -5.01
N THR A 549 11.89 -0.21 -4.63
CA THR A 549 10.62 -0.07 -5.34
C THR A 549 10.08 1.36 -5.21
N LEU A 550 9.11 1.71 -6.04
CA LEU A 550 8.50 3.05 -6.08
C LEU A 550 7.83 3.47 -4.76
N ILE A 551 7.50 2.49 -3.91
CA ILE A 551 6.97 2.72 -2.55
C ILE A 551 8.06 2.65 -1.47
N GLY A 552 9.34 2.67 -1.86
CA GLY A 552 10.47 2.73 -0.95
C GLY A 552 10.90 1.40 -0.32
N LYS A 553 10.39 0.24 -0.77
CA LYS A 553 10.87 -1.09 -0.34
C LYS A 553 12.16 -1.43 -1.05
N LEU A 554 13.11 -2.07 -0.35
CA LEU A 554 14.30 -2.66 -0.97
C LEU A 554 13.87 -3.75 -1.98
N SER A 555 14.47 -3.73 -3.16
CA SER A 555 14.14 -4.65 -4.25
C SER A 555 15.19 -5.74 -4.40
N LYS A 556 14.75 -7.00 -4.24
CA LYS A 556 15.60 -8.18 -4.48
C LYS A 556 15.72 -8.52 -5.96
N LYS A 557 14.76 -8.07 -6.79
CA LYS A 557 14.72 -8.39 -8.22
C LYS A 557 15.93 -7.82 -8.96
N GLU A 558 16.15 -6.51 -8.85
CA GLU A 558 17.27 -5.84 -9.51
C GLU A 558 18.61 -6.36 -8.99
N LEU A 559 18.70 -6.72 -7.70
CA LEU A 559 19.93 -7.32 -7.15
C LEU A 559 20.21 -8.71 -7.73
N ARG A 560 19.18 -9.52 -7.97
CA ARG A 560 19.32 -10.83 -8.63
C ARG A 560 19.76 -10.67 -10.09
N GLU A 561 19.18 -9.71 -10.81
CA GLU A 561 19.56 -9.40 -12.21
C GLU A 561 21.01 -8.92 -12.28
N GLU A 562 21.39 -7.97 -11.42
CA GLU A 562 22.76 -7.46 -11.34
C GLU A 562 23.78 -8.55 -11.00
N TYR A 563 23.45 -9.44 -10.05
CA TYR A 563 24.34 -10.54 -9.66
C TYR A 563 24.57 -11.52 -10.83
N LYS A 564 23.51 -11.84 -11.59
CA LYS A 564 23.61 -12.67 -12.80
C LYS A 564 24.53 -12.04 -13.84
N GLU A 565 24.37 -10.74 -14.11
CA GLU A 565 25.25 -10.03 -15.05
C GLU A 565 26.71 -9.99 -14.59
N ARG A 566 26.92 -9.82 -13.28
CA ARG A 566 28.25 -9.80 -12.67
C ARG A 566 28.94 -11.16 -12.78
N THR A 567 28.23 -12.26 -12.60
CA THR A 567 28.78 -13.61 -12.68
C THR A 567 29.02 -14.03 -14.13
N ALA A 568 28.10 -13.72 -15.05
CA ALA A 568 28.28 -13.98 -16.49
C ALA A 568 29.54 -13.30 -17.08
N LYS A 569 29.94 -12.14 -16.54
CA LYS A 569 31.19 -11.46 -16.94
C LYS A 569 32.46 -12.05 -16.31
N ARG A 570 32.35 -12.94 -15.32
CA ARG A 570 33.48 -13.58 -14.62
C ARG A 570 33.78 -14.99 -15.14
N GLU A 571 32.85 -15.62 -15.86
CA GLU A 571 33.13 -16.87 -16.56
C GLU A 571 33.96 -16.56 -17.82
N PRO A 572 35.20 -17.08 -17.95
CA PRO A 572 35.94 -16.97 -19.19
C PRO A 572 35.24 -17.80 -20.26
N ALA A 573 35.13 -17.24 -21.49
CA ALA A 573 34.56 -17.89 -22.65
C ALA A 573 35.32 -19.18 -23.05
#